data_61d3687936dfcfe6208e495636da31cc
#
_entry.id   61d3687936dfcfe6208e495636da31cc
#
_cell.length_a   1.000
_cell.length_b   1.000
_cell.length_c   1.000
_cell.angle_alpha   90.00
_cell.angle_beta   90.00
_cell.angle_gamma   90.00
#
_symmetry.space_group_name_H-M   'P 1'
#
loop_
_entity.id
_entity.type
_entity.pdbx_description
1 polymer ?
#
loop_
_entity_poly.entity_id
_entity_poly.type
_entity_poly.pdbx_seq_one_letter_code
_entity_poly.pdbx_strand_id
1 'polypeptide(L)'
;MKSVGIIFDYLWAEGQDAQDLDSLRILADRLGVQDLETATGDEAVKTVLRSNTEEACAAGVYGVPSFVIDSVSFWGDDMMEMMLEWLDDPNILDDPESHRIANLPAAAVRPRPGVSVNSK
;
A
#
# COMPACT_ATOMS: atom_id res chain seq x y z
N MET A 1 7.21 0.30 -15.18
CA MET A 1 8.23 0.98 -14.37
C MET A 1 8.58 2.40 -14.87
N LYS A 2 8.61 2.68 -16.18
CA LYS A 2 8.94 4.02 -16.70
C LYS A 2 7.98 5.13 -16.22
N SER A 3 6.68 4.85 -16.18
CA SER A 3 5.66 5.82 -15.75
C SER A 3 5.76 6.19 -14.27
N VAL A 4 6.10 5.24 -13.40
CA VAL A 4 6.28 5.50 -11.96
C VAL A 4 7.41 6.49 -11.73
N GLY A 5 8.57 6.31 -12.41
CA GLY A 5 9.68 7.26 -12.31
C GLY A 5 9.27 8.68 -12.72
N ILE A 6 8.56 8.82 -13.85
CA ILE A 6 8.08 10.14 -14.32
C ILE A 6 7.17 10.80 -13.26
N ILE A 7 6.27 10.05 -12.64
CA ILE A 7 5.36 10.56 -11.60
C ILE A 7 6.16 11.00 -10.38
N PHE A 8 7.09 10.17 -9.90
CA PHE A 8 7.90 10.48 -8.73
C PHE A 8 8.79 11.71 -8.95
N ASP A 9 9.49 11.77 -10.08
CA ASP A 9 10.32 12.92 -10.43
C ASP A 9 9.48 14.20 -10.48
N TYR A 10 8.32 14.15 -11.12
CA TYR A 10 7.43 15.31 -11.25
C TYR A 10 6.93 15.84 -9.90
N LEU A 11 6.46 14.94 -9.03
CA LEU A 11 5.86 15.34 -7.76
C LEU A 11 6.92 15.70 -6.71
N TRP A 12 7.98 14.90 -6.56
CA TRP A 12 8.92 15.06 -5.46
C TRP A 12 10.22 15.75 -5.84
N ALA A 13 10.76 15.51 -7.04
CA ALA A 13 12.00 16.18 -7.45
C ALA A 13 11.73 17.58 -8.01
N GLU A 14 10.65 17.75 -8.81
CA GLU A 14 10.25 19.06 -9.34
C GLU A 14 9.31 19.83 -8.40
N GLY A 15 8.75 19.18 -7.36
CA GLY A 15 7.92 19.81 -6.35
C GLY A 15 6.54 20.27 -6.85
N GLN A 16 5.97 19.54 -7.81
CA GLN A 16 4.69 19.90 -8.41
C GLN A 16 3.50 19.43 -7.55
N ASP A 17 2.40 20.18 -7.61
CA ASP A 17 1.20 19.89 -6.83
C ASP A 17 0.31 18.85 -7.54
N ALA A 18 0.11 17.71 -6.88
CA ALA A 18 -0.80 16.66 -7.35
C ALA A 18 -2.29 17.01 -7.22
N GLN A 19 -2.65 18.10 -6.57
CA GLN A 19 -4.05 18.55 -6.44
C GLN A 19 -4.40 19.65 -7.44
N ASP A 20 -3.41 20.26 -8.09
CA ASP A 20 -3.62 21.27 -9.13
C ASP A 20 -3.88 20.60 -10.49
N LEU A 21 -5.04 20.89 -11.10
CA LEU A 21 -5.42 20.31 -12.38
C LEU A 21 -4.48 20.68 -13.53
N ASP A 22 -3.95 21.89 -13.56
CA ASP A 22 -3.03 22.32 -14.62
C ASP A 22 -1.68 21.61 -14.49
N SER A 23 -1.23 21.40 -13.27
CA SER A 23 -0.06 20.56 -12.95
C SER A 23 -0.29 19.12 -13.41
N LEU A 24 -1.46 18.54 -13.09
CA LEU A 24 -1.79 17.16 -13.49
C LEU A 24 -1.91 17.01 -15.02
N ARG A 25 -2.35 18.00 -15.75
CA ARG A 25 -2.38 17.98 -17.22
C ARG A 25 -0.98 17.90 -17.83
N ILE A 26 -0.03 18.64 -17.28
CA ILE A 26 1.37 18.57 -17.70
C ILE A 26 1.93 17.17 -17.45
N LEU A 27 1.63 16.57 -16.30
CA LEU A 27 2.03 15.19 -16.01
C LEU A 27 1.37 14.18 -16.95
N ALA A 28 0.09 14.36 -17.25
CA ALA A 28 -0.66 13.52 -18.20
C ALA A 28 0.01 13.53 -19.60
N ASP A 29 0.39 14.70 -20.09
CA ASP A 29 1.11 14.84 -21.36
C ASP A 29 2.45 14.07 -21.35
N ARG A 30 3.21 14.15 -20.26
CA ARG A 30 4.48 13.39 -20.09
C ARG A 30 4.25 11.88 -20.09
N LEU A 31 3.09 11.44 -19.61
CA LEU A 31 2.70 10.04 -19.57
C LEU A 31 2.02 9.56 -20.86
N GLY A 32 1.74 10.46 -21.80
CA GLY A 32 1.03 10.17 -23.04
C GLY A 32 -0.48 9.98 -22.86
N VAL A 33 -1.04 10.52 -21.78
CA VAL A 33 -2.49 10.54 -21.51
C VAL A 33 -3.10 11.77 -22.15
N GLN A 34 -3.90 11.58 -23.20
CA GLN A 34 -4.45 12.68 -24.00
C GLN A 34 -5.59 13.44 -23.33
N ASP A 35 -6.39 12.74 -22.53
CA ASP A 35 -7.56 13.30 -21.83
C ASP A 35 -7.56 12.80 -20.38
N LEU A 36 -7.06 13.66 -19.49
CA LEU A 36 -6.91 13.34 -18.07
C LEU A 36 -8.27 13.13 -17.41
N GLU A 37 -9.25 13.99 -17.69
CA GLU A 37 -10.56 13.92 -17.09
C GLU A 37 -11.29 12.63 -17.48
N THR A 38 -11.28 12.27 -18.76
CA THR A 38 -11.84 10.99 -19.22
C THR A 38 -11.09 9.79 -18.63
N ALA A 39 -9.75 9.80 -18.63
CA ALA A 39 -8.96 8.69 -18.14
C ALA A 39 -9.14 8.45 -16.62
N THR A 40 -9.20 9.52 -15.83
CA THR A 40 -9.41 9.41 -14.37
C THR A 40 -10.88 9.23 -14.00
N GLY A 41 -11.80 9.66 -14.88
CA GLY A 41 -13.25 9.46 -14.74
C GLY A 41 -13.74 8.06 -15.10
N ASP A 42 -12.95 7.26 -15.78
CA ASP A 42 -13.34 5.94 -16.27
C ASP A 42 -13.70 4.98 -15.12
N GLU A 43 -14.93 4.48 -15.13
CA GLU A 43 -15.46 3.57 -14.11
C GLU A 43 -14.71 2.22 -14.08
N ALA A 44 -14.14 1.78 -15.19
CA ALA A 44 -13.30 0.58 -15.22
C ALA A 44 -12.00 0.80 -14.43
N VAL A 45 -11.36 1.95 -14.60
CA VAL A 45 -10.15 2.33 -13.84
C VAL A 45 -10.44 2.42 -12.35
N LYS A 46 -11.54 3.08 -11.96
CA LYS A 46 -11.96 3.19 -10.56
C LYS A 46 -12.29 1.84 -9.94
N THR A 47 -12.94 0.96 -10.71
CA THR A 47 -13.27 -0.40 -10.25
C THR A 47 -12.02 -1.21 -10.00
N VAL A 48 -11.05 -1.19 -10.92
CA VAL A 48 -9.76 -1.88 -10.75
C VAL A 48 -9.00 -1.33 -9.53
N LEU A 49 -8.95 0.00 -9.36
CA LEU A 49 -8.30 0.61 -8.20
C LEU A 49 -8.95 0.16 -6.88
N ARG A 50 -10.28 0.14 -6.84
CA ARG A 50 -11.02 -0.33 -5.66
C ARG A 50 -10.73 -1.80 -5.36
N SER A 51 -10.83 -2.66 -6.37
CA SER A 51 -10.56 -4.09 -6.23
C SER A 51 -9.13 -4.36 -5.73
N ASN A 52 -8.13 -3.69 -6.32
CA ASN A 52 -6.74 -3.83 -5.88
C ASN A 52 -6.53 -3.35 -4.44
N THR A 53 -7.24 -2.28 -4.04
CA THR A 53 -7.17 -1.77 -2.67
C THR A 53 -7.81 -2.75 -1.68
N GLU A 54 -8.97 -3.32 -2.02
CA GLU A 54 -9.65 -4.32 -1.20
C GLU A 54 -8.80 -5.60 -1.05
N GLU A 55 -8.17 -6.04 -2.14
CA GLU A 55 -7.24 -7.19 -2.11
C GLU A 55 -6.03 -6.91 -1.22
N ALA A 56 -5.40 -5.75 -1.35
CA ALA A 56 -4.29 -5.34 -0.51
C ALA A 56 -4.69 -5.29 0.98
N CYS A 57 -5.85 -4.71 1.30
CA CYS A 57 -6.38 -4.69 2.67
C CYS A 57 -6.65 -6.11 3.20
N ALA A 58 -7.22 -7.00 2.38
CA ALA A 58 -7.46 -8.39 2.75
C ALA A 58 -6.16 -9.16 3.01
N ALA A 59 -5.09 -8.83 2.28
CA ALA A 59 -3.74 -9.36 2.51
C ALA A 59 -3.01 -8.72 3.72
N GLY A 60 -3.66 -7.82 4.46
CA GLY A 60 -3.08 -7.17 5.65
C GLY A 60 -2.15 -5.99 5.33
N VAL A 61 -2.15 -5.49 4.10
CA VAL A 61 -1.38 -4.30 3.71
C VAL A 61 -2.04 -3.05 4.30
N TYR A 62 -1.29 -2.27 5.05
CA TYR A 62 -1.74 -1.02 5.69
C TYR A 62 -0.91 0.21 5.31
N GLY A 63 0.07 0.04 4.44
CA GLY A 63 0.94 1.10 3.96
C GLY A 63 1.75 0.69 2.74
N VAL A 64 2.48 1.66 2.16
CA VAL A 64 3.34 1.44 0.99
C VAL A 64 4.74 2.00 1.25
N PRO A 65 5.79 1.35 0.72
CA PRO A 65 5.77 0.08 0.00
C PRO A 65 5.46 -1.11 0.91
N SER A 66 4.76 -2.13 0.39
CA SER A 66 4.58 -3.42 1.07
C SER A 66 4.82 -4.55 0.09
N PHE A 67 5.44 -5.61 0.58
CA PHE A 67 5.66 -6.86 -0.15
C PHE A 67 4.94 -7.97 0.63
N VAL A 68 4.08 -8.71 -0.04
CA VAL A 68 3.38 -9.87 0.56
C VAL A 68 3.88 -11.13 -0.13
N ILE A 69 4.48 -12.03 0.62
CA ILE A 69 5.06 -13.28 0.13
C ILE A 69 4.58 -14.40 1.06
N ASP A 70 3.89 -15.39 0.51
CA ASP A 70 3.34 -16.53 1.26
C ASP A 70 2.57 -16.11 2.54
N SER A 71 1.76 -15.05 2.42
CA SER A 71 0.98 -14.45 3.52
C SER A 71 1.79 -13.71 4.60
N VAL A 72 3.10 -13.57 4.45
CA VAL A 72 3.93 -12.70 5.29
C VAL A 72 4.04 -11.33 4.64
N SER A 73 3.78 -10.27 5.40
CA SER A 73 3.81 -8.88 4.93
C SER A 73 5.04 -8.16 5.46
N PHE A 74 5.84 -7.64 4.55
CA PHE A 74 7.01 -6.79 4.83
C PHE A 74 6.66 -5.36 4.42
N TRP A 75 6.58 -4.45 5.37
CA TRP A 75 6.20 -3.05 5.13
C TRP A 75 7.37 -2.11 5.37
N GLY A 76 7.61 -1.24 4.40
CA GLY A 76 8.66 -0.22 4.46
C GLY A 76 9.98 -0.68 3.82
N ASP A 77 10.83 0.30 3.58
CA ASP A 77 12.16 0.06 3.02
C ASP A 77 13.10 -0.63 4.03
N ASP A 78 12.89 -0.34 5.30
CA ASP A 78 13.62 -0.91 6.43
C ASP A 78 13.38 -2.43 6.62
N MET A 79 12.26 -2.97 6.10
CA MET A 79 11.98 -4.40 6.12
C MET A 79 12.57 -5.16 4.93
N MET A 80 13.23 -4.47 3.99
CA MET A 80 13.76 -5.09 2.78
C MET A 80 14.83 -6.14 3.09
N GLU A 81 15.72 -5.85 4.04
CA GLU A 81 16.78 -6.77 4.43
C GLU A 81 16.21 -8.05 5.06
N MET A 82 15.26 -7.91 5.98
CA MET A 82 14.55 -9.05 6.59
C MET A 82 13.75 -9.84 5.54
N MET A 83 13.13 -9.20 4.58
CA MET A 83 12.44 -9.88 3.48
C MET A 83 13.41 -10.74 2.66
N LEU A 84 14.60 -10.24 2.36
CA LEU A 84 15.61 -10.99 1.62
C LEU A 84 16.12 -12.18 2.42
N GLU A 85 16.37 -12.01 3.73
CA GLU A 85 16.74 -13.11 4.63
C GLU A 85 15.62 -14.16 4.72
N TRP A 86 14.35 -13.73 4.80
CA TRP A 86 13.21 -14.64 4.82
C TRP A 86 13.05 -15.42 3.51
N LEU A 87 13.35 -14.80 2.36
CA LEU A 87 13.35 -15.50 1.07
C LEU A 87 14.44 -16.59 0.98
N ASP A 88 15.56 -16.38 1.67
CA ASP A 88 16.65 -17.36 1.75
C ASP A 88 16.35 -18.49 2.75
N ASP A 89 15.78 -18.14 3.92
CA ASP A 89 15.32 -19.09 4.93
C ASP A 89 13.95 -18.69 5.51
N PRO A 90 12.83 -19.25 5.00
CA PRO A 90 11.50 -18.95 5.52
C PRO A 90 11.26 -19.30 6.99
N ASN A 91 12.16 -20.08 7.63
CA ASN A 91 12.03 -20.43 9.04
C ASN A 91 12.67 -19.39 9.99
N ILE A 92 13.25 -18.33 9.47
CA ILE A 92 13.89 -17.28 10.29
C ILE A 92 12.93 -16.67 11.33
N LEU A 93 11.61 -16.68 11.05
CA LEU A 93 10.56 -16.21 11.96
C LEU A 93 9.96 -17.34 12.81
N ASP A 94 10.41 -18.58 12.64
CA ASP A 94 9.89 -19.76 13.36
C ASP A 94 10.70 -20.03 14.66
N ASP A 95 10.83 -19.00 15.48
CA ASP A 95 11.49 -19.08 16.77
C ASP A 95 10.49 -18.88 17.93
N PRO A 96 10.81 -19.37 19.16
CA PRO A 96 9.90 -19.29 20.30
C PRO A 96 9.48 -17.87 20.69
N GLU A 97 10.33 -16.87 20.48
CA GLU A 97 10.02 -15.48 20.81
C GLU A 97 9.05 -14.86 19.78
N SER A 98 9.25 -15.14 18.50
CA SER A 98 8.32 -14.75 17.44
C SER A 98 6.92 -15.34 17.69
N HIS A 99 6.84 -16.62 18.04
CA HIS A 99 5.58 -17.26 18.43
C HIS A 99 4.95 -16.62 19.68
N ARG A 100 5.75 -16.29 20.68
CA ARG A 100 5.28 -15.59 21.88
C ARG A 100 4.69 -14.23 21.55
N ILE A 101 5.37 -13.44 20.71
CA ILE A 101 4.96 -12.11 20.32
C ILE A 101 3.65 -12.17 19.48
N ALA A 102 3.57 -13.09 18.52
CA ALA A 102 2.38 -13.28 17.68
C ALA A 102 1.11 -13.61 18.50
N ASN A 103 1.28 -14.23 19.66
CA ASN A 103 0.19 -14.63 20.55
C ASN A 103 -0.08 -13.63 21.69
N LEU A 104 0.57 -12.46 21.71
CA LEU A 104 0.27 -11.44 22.71
C LEU A 104 -1.15 -10.91 22.55
N PRO A 105 -1.90 -10.73 23.66
CA PRO A 105 -3.20 -10.09 23.59
C PRO A 105 -3.06 -8.63 23.14
N ALA A 106 -3.99 -8.15 22.33
CA ALA A 106 -4.01 -6.76 21.93
C ALA A 106 -4.06 -5.84 23.16
N ALA A 107 -3.08 -4.96 23.33
CA ALA A 107 -2.97 -4.06 24.48
C ALA A 107 -4.11 -3.02 24.51
N ALA A 108 -4.68 -2.68 23.38
CA ALA A 108 -5.85 -1.80 23.28
C ALA A 108 -6.65 -2.13 22.02
N VAL A 109 -7.96 -2.33 22.18
CA VAL A 109 -8.90 -2.40 21.07
C VAL A 109 -9.61 -1.06 20.99
N ARG A 110 -9.40 -0.31 19.89
CA ARG A 110 -10.15 0.93 19.66
C ARG A 110 -11.60 0.56 19.32
N PRO A 111 -12.62 1.02 20.11
CA PRO A 111 -14.02 0.76 19.76
C PRO A 111 -14.32 1.36 18.39
N ARG A 112 -14.93 0.58 17.50
CA ARG A 112 -15.44 1.13 16.24
C ARG A 112 -16.67 1.98 16.56
N PRO A 113 -16.76 3.23 16.05
CA PRO A 113 -17.97 4.04 16.20
C PRO A 113 -19.17 3.26 15.64
N GLY A 114 -20.20 3.03 16.45
CA GLY A 114 -21.44 2.39 16.03
C GLY A 114 -21.56 0.87 16.26
N VAL A 115 -20.58 0.21 16.84
CA VAL A 115 -20.71 -1.20 17.26
C VAL A 115 -20.92 -1.25 18.78
N SER A 116 -22.14 -1.54 19.21
CA SER A 116 -22.46 -1.82 20.61
C SER A 116 -21.78 -3.13 21.01
N VAL A 117 -20.81 -3.08 21.92
CA VAL A 117 -20.23 -4.28 22.53
C VAL A 117 -21.20 -4.73 23.60
N ASN A 118 -22.05 -5.74 23.29
CA ASN A 118 -22.84 -6.40 24.31
C ASN A 118 -21.88 -7.16 25.24
N SER A 119 -21.64 -6.59 26.43
CA SER A 119 -21.01 -7.29 27.55
C SER A 119 -21.97 -8.35 28.05
N LYS A 120 -21.58 -9.61 28.01
CA LYS A 120 -22.10 -10.68 28.87
C LYS A 120 -21.07 -11.02 29.89
#